data_3a1b357808eaafee2ac925d2d5c99705
#
_entry.id   3a1b357808eaafee2ac925d2d5c99705
#
_cell.length_a   1.000
_cell.length_b   1.000
_cell.length_c   1.000
_cell.angle_alpha   90.00
_cell.angle_beta   90.00
_cell.angle_gamma   90.00
#
_symmetry.space_group_name_H-M   'P 1'
#
loop_
_entity.id
_entity.type
_entity.pdbx_description
1 polymer ?
#
loop_
_entity_poly.entity_id
_entity_poly.type
_entity_poly.pdbx_seq_one_letter_code
_entity_poly.pdbx_strand_id
1 'polypeptide(L)'
;MNVTPITPHIGAEIRDVDLSKPLGNEAFAGIHQAFLDWGVLVFRDQQLTRDQHKDFARRFGKLHTHPMNYKGTGDPEMLVVKTTKDSAYTAGNGWHTDVTCDEYPPMGSMLYMKQVPDYGGGDTMYADMYLAYEMLSETMKELLGGLVAVHDGALPYVGAYKSTPPEGGYPKNEHPVIVTH
;
A
#
# COMPACT_ATOMS: atom_id res chain seq x y z
N MET A 1 4.17 0.17 -24.01
CA MET A 1 4.16 0.68 -22.61
C MET A 1 5.07 1.88 -22.51
N ASN A 2 4.61 2.96 -21.94
CA ASN A 2 5.38 4.18 -21.70
C ASN A 2 5.38 4.47 -20.20
N VAL A 3 6.55 4.80 -19.63
CA VAL A 3 6.75 5.14 -18.22
C VAL A 3 7.13 6.62 -18.13
N THR A 4 6.32 7.41 -17.45
CA THR A 4 6.56 8.85 -17.32
C THR A 4 6.63 9.22 -15.84
N PRO A 5 7.77 9.75 -15.33
CA PRO A 5 7.87 10.21 -13.95
C PRO A 5 6.83 11.28 -13.62
N ILE A 6 6.22 11.18 -12.44
CA ILE A 6 5.29 12.20 -11.90
C ILE A 6 6.06 13.21 -11.08
N THR A 7 7.04 12.72 -10.30
CA THR A 7 7.97 13.57 -9.52
C THR A 7 9.42 13.15 -9.78
N PRO A 8 10.42 13.92 -9.37
CA PRO A 8 11.84 13.56 -9.58
C PRO A 8 12.30 12.29 -8.85
N HIS A 9 11.65 11.90 -7.77
CA HIS A 9 12.16 10.85 -6.86
C HIS A 9 11.22 9.66 -6.69
N ILE A 10 9.91 9.88 -6.74
CA ILE A 10 8.92 8.82 -6.50
C ILE A 10 7.69 9.03 -7.37
N GLY A 11 7.15 7.93 -7.88
CA GLY A 11 5.93 7.91 -8.67
C GLY A 11 6.13 8.06 -10.17
N ALA A 12 5.58 7.11 -10.92
CA ALA A 12 5.52 7.17 -12.37
C ALA A 12 4.13 6.79 -12.89
N GLU A 13 3.74 7.39 -14.00
CA GLU A 13 2.54 7.02 -14.74
C GLU A 13 2.88 5.99 -15.82
N ILE A 14 2.13 4.90 -15.86
CA ILE A 14 2.24 3.86 -16.86
C ILE A 14 1.12 4.04 -17.89
N ARG A 15 1.49 4.24 -19.15
CA ARG A 15 0.56 4.39 -20.28
C ARG A 15 0.67 3.22 -21.27
N ASP A 16 -0.32 3.12 -22.14
CA ASP A 16 -0.41 2.11 -23.20
C ASP A 16 -0.45 0.67 -22.64
N VAL A 17 -1.09 0.50 -21.49
CA VAL A 17 -1.36 -0.78 -20.84
C VAL A 17 -2.83 -0.87 -20.46
N ASP A 18 -3.48 -1.97 -20.83
CA ASP A 18 -4.84 -2.31 -20.45
C ASP A 18 -4.79 -3.51 -19.50
N LEU A 19 -4.96 -3.25 -18.21
CA LEU A 19 -4.90 -4.26 -17.15
C LEU A 19 -6.15 -5.17 -17.12
N SER A 20 -7.18 -4.87 -17.92
CA SER A 20 -8.34 -5.74 -18.08
C SER A 20 -8.04 -6.96 -18.98
N LYS A 21 -6.91 -6.95 -19.66
CA LYS A 21 -6.47 -8.00 -20.58
C LYS A 21 -5.30 -8.81 -19.99
N PRO A 22 -5.11 -10.06 -20.44
CA PRO A 22 -3.95 -10.84 -20.07
C PRO A 22 -2.66 -10.10 -20.42
N LEU A 23 -1.80 -9.89 -19.43
CA LEU A 23 -0.54 -9.19 -19.59
C LEU A 23 0.60 -10.18 -19.86
N GLY A 24 1.29 -10.05 -20.98
CA GLY A 24 2.47 -10.86 -21.30
C GLY A 24 3.62 -10.67 -20.27
N ASN A 25 4.50 -11.66 -20.20
CA ASN A 25 5.59 -11.61 -19.20
C ASN A 25 6.56 -10.45 -19.42
N GLU A 26 6.86 -10.10 -20.67
CA GLU A 26 7.72 -8.97 -20.99
C GLU A 26 7.10 -7.64 -20.52
N ALA A 27 5.82 -7.42 -20.80
CA ALA A 27 5.12 -6.20 -20.35
C ALA A 27 5.05 -6.14 -18.81
N PHE A 28 4.80 -7.28 -18.16
CA PHE A 28 4.82 -7.33 -16.69
C PHE A 28 6.23 -7.07 -16.13
N ALA A 29 7.27 -7.64 -16.72
CA ALA A 29 8.65 -7.39 -16.29
C ALA A 29 9.00 -5.89 -16.38
N GLY A 30 8.54 -5.20 -17.42
CA GLY A 30 8.70 -3.76 -17.54
C GLY A 30 7.94 -2.97 -16.47
N ILE A 31 6.70 -3.39 -16.12
CA ILE A 31 5.94 -2.79 -15.01
C ILE A 31 6.62 -3.04 -13.67
N HIS A 32 7.08 -4.26 -13.45
CA HIS A 32 7.78 -4.64 -12.22
C HIS A 32 9.08 -3.82 -12.05
N GLN A 33 9.86 -3.66 -13.12
CA GLN A 33 11.05 -2.81 -13.08
C GLN A 33 10.70 -1.36 -12.78
N ALA A 34 9.67 -0.81 -13.44
CA ALA A 34 9.21 0.54 -13.16
C ALA A 34 8.75 0.71 -11.69
N PHE A 35 8.15 -0.33 -11.09
CA PHE A 35 7.79 -0.32 -9.68
C PHE A 35 9.02 -0.27 -8.76
N LEU A 36 10.06 -1.02 -9.08
CA LEU A 36 11.33 -0.98 -8.34
C LEU A 36 12.04 0.38 -8.46
N ASP A 37 11.96 0.99 -9.64
CA ASP A 37 12.62 2.28 -9.91
C ASP A 37 11.89 3.47 -9.28
N TRP A 38 10.54 3.42 -9.19
CA TRP A 38 9.71 4.56 -8.83
C TRP A 38 8.87 4.38 -7.57
N GLY A 39 8.80 3.20 -6.98
CA GLY A 39 8.06 2.90 -5.75
C GLY A 39 6.54 3.01 -5.85
N VAL A 40 6.01 3.93 -6.66
CA VAL A 40 4.58 4.13 -6.87
C VAL A 40 4.28 4.19 -8.37
N LEU A 41 3.30 3.42 -8.81
CA LEU A 41 2.85 3.43 -10.21
C LEU A 41 1.39 3.85 -10.30
N VAL A 42 1.08 4.70 -11.27
CA VAL A 42 -0.28 5.17 -11.56
C VAL A 42 -0.69 4.68 -12.95
N PHE A 43 -1.81 3.97 -13.00
CA PHE A 43 -2.44 3.51 -14.24
C PHE A 43 -3.76 4.26 -14.41
N ARG A 44 -3.84 5.16 -15.39
CA ARG A 44 -5.05 5.93 -15.67
C ARG A 44 -6.06 5.12 -16.47
N ASP A 45 -7.33 5.51 -16.37
CA ASP A 45 -8.44 5.07 -17.23
C ASP A 45 -8.65 3.54 -17.28
N GLN A 46 -8.27 2.82 -16.24
CA GLN A 46 -8.47 1.38 -16.15
C GLN A 46 -9.91 1.04 -15.78
N GLN A 47 -10.47 0.02 -16.45
CA GLN A 47 -11.81 -0.52 -16.17
C GLN A 47 -11.66 -2.00 -15.79
N LEU A 48 -11.57 -2.27 -14.49
CA LEU A 48 -11.30 -3.61 -13.96
C LEU A 48 -12.49 -4.20 -13.24
N THR A 49 -12.74 -5.48 -13.46
CA THR A 49 -13.50 -6.32 -12.53
C THR A 49 -12.64 -6.62 -11.30
N ARG A 50 -13.27 -7.12 -10.22
CA ARG A 50 -12.54 -7.55 -9.02
C ARG A 50 -11.53 -8.65 -9.33
N ASP A 51 -11.90 -9.61 -10.18
CA ASP A 51 -11.01 -10.71 -10.55
C ASP A 51 -9.81 -10.23 -11.36
N GLN A 52 -10.01 -9.35 -12.34
CA GLN A 52 -8.92 -8.74 -13.10
C GLN A 52 -7.96 -7.94 -12.22
N HIS A 53 -8.49 -7.19 -11.22
CA HIS A 53 -7.67 -6.48 -10.25
C HIS A 53 -6.82 -7.46 -9.43
N LYS A 54 -7.40 -8.55 -8.92
CA LYS A 54 -6.68 -9.59 -8.19
C LYS A 54 -5.68 -10.35 -9.06
N ASP A 55 -6.04 -10.67 -10.30
CA ASP A 55 -5.16 -11.40 -11.22
C ASP A 55 -3.91 -10.59 -11.55
N PHE A 56 -4.05 -9.28 -11.73
CA PHE A 56 -2.89 -8.41 -11.87
C PHE A 56 -2.06 -8.35 -10.58
N ALA A 57 -2.69 -8.20 -9.42
CA ALA A 57 -2.00 -8.16 -8.14
C ALA A 57 -1.24 -9.48 -7.83
N ARG A 58 -1.80 -10.65 -8.21
CA ARG A 58 -1.14 -11.96 -8.06
C ARG A 58 0.16 -12.10 -8.84
N ARG A 59 0.37 -11.28 -9.86
CA ARG A 59 1.66 -11.25 -10.58
C ARG A 59 2.82 -10.79 -9.71
N PHE A 60 2.53 -9.99 -8.67
CA PHE A 60 3.53 -9.52 -7.70
C PHE A 60 3.72 -10.50 -6.53
N GLY A 61 2.79 -11.40 -6.29
CA GLY A 61 2.90 -12.39 -5.23
C GLY A 61 1.54 -12.87 -4.69
N LYS A 62 1.59 -13.57 -3.56
CA LYS A 62 0.40 -14.03 -2.87
C LYS A 62 -0.38 -12.84 -2.30
N LEU A 63 -1.69 -12.81 -2.54
CA LEU A 63 -2.55 -11.77 -1.98
C LEU A 63 -2.67 -11.94 -0.47
N HIS A 64 -2.62 -10.83 0.22
CA HIS A 64 -2.72 -10.73 1.67
C HIS A 64 -4.19 -10.60 2.11
N THR A 65 -4.54 -11.22 3.23
CA THR A 65 -5.83 -11.01 3.89
C THR A 65 -5.65 -9.96 4.98
N HIS A 66 -6.23 -8.78 4.77
CA HIS A 66 -6.06 -7.67 5.71
C HIS A 66 -6.65 -8.01 7.10
N PRO A 67 -5.98 -7.70 8.22
CA PRO A 67 -6.45 -8.02 9.57
C PRO A 67 -7.86 -7.52 9.92
N MET A 68 -8.31 -6.43 9.29
CA MET A 68 -9.68 -5.94 9.44
C MET A 68 -10.74 -6.70 8.63
N ASN A 69 -10.33 -7.58 7.71
CA ASN A 69 -11.26 -8.31 6.83
C ASN A 69 -11.68 -9.67 7.38
N TYR A 70 -11.33 -9.98 8.63
CA TYR A 70 -11.60 -11.27 9.26
C TYR A 70 -13.10 -11.56 9.47
N LYS A 71 -13.97 -10.56 9.44
CA LYS A 71 -15.44 -10.74 9.64
C LYS A 71 -16.18 -11.25 8.40
N GLY A 72 -15.47 -11.63 7.34
CA GLY A 72 -16.09 -12.34 6.20
C GLY A 72 -17.09 -11.50 5.41
N THR A 73 -16.84 -10.22 5.23
CA THR A 73 -17.72 -9.34 4.43
C THR A 73 -17.59 -9.55 2.92
N GLY A 74 -17.28 -10.77 2.47
CA GLY A 74 -17.17 -11.11 1.06
C GLY A 74 -15.79 -11.67 0.70
N ASP A 75 -15.02 -10.98 -0.13
CA ASP A 75 -13.73 -11.43 -0.64
C ASP A 75 -12.61 -11.12 0.38
N PRO A 76 -11.94 -12.13 0.97
CA PRO A 76 -10.91 -11.92 1.98
C PRO A 76 -9.65 -11.23 1.44
N GLU A 77 -9.42 -11.31 0.12
CA GLU A 77 -8.27 -10.73 -0.57
C GLU A 77 -8.52 -9.28 -1.01
N MET A 78 -9.70 -8.71 -0.72
CA MET A 78 -10.06 -7.37 -1.15
C MET A 78 -10.69 -6.54 -0.03
N LEU A 79 -10.02 -5.48 0.36
CA LEU A 79 -10.54 -4.50 1.31
C LEU A 79 -11.22 -3.36 0.55
N VAL A 80 -12.50 -3.08 0.89
CA VAL A 80 -13.21 -1.91 0.37
C VAL A 80 -13.08 -0.76 1.36
N VAL A 81 -12.36 0.28 0.97
CA VAL A 81 -12.25 1.52 1.75
C VAL A 81 -13.27 2.52 1.21
N LYS A 82 -14.14 3.02 2.09
CA LYS A 82 -15.17 3.99 1.73
C LYS A 82 -15.23 5.11 2.76
N THR A 83 -15.10 6.34 2.29
CA THR A 83 -15.30 7.54 3.10
C THR A 83 -16.50 8.32 2.54
N THR A 84 -17.38 8.78 3.42
CA THR A 84 -18.55 9.61 3.09
C THR A 84 -18.56 10.84 4.00
N LYS A 85 -19.44 11.80 3.72
CA LYS A 85 -19.63 12.98 4.57
C LYS A 85 -19.99 12.65 6.03
N ASP A 86 -20.55 11.46 6.26
CA ASP A 86 -20.99 11.00 7.59
C ASP A 86 -19.93 10.09 8.26
N SER A 87 -18.79 9.89 7.63
CA SER A 87 -17.69 9.10 8.19
C SER A 87 -17.06 9.84 9.36
N ALA A 88 -16.95 9.16 10.52
CA ALA A 88 -16.37 9.76 11.72
C ALA A 88 -14.88 10.08 11.58
N TYR A 89 -14.20 9.42 10.64
CA TYR A 89 -12.78 9.64 10.30
C TYR A 89 -12.51 9.15 8.87
N THR A 90 -11.37 9.57 8.31
CA THR A 90 -10.89 9.12 7.01
C THR A 90 -9.76 8.10 7.20
N ALA A 91 -9.90 6.93 6.58
CA ALA A 91 -8.85 5.92 6.62
C ALA A 91 -7.58 6.46 5.91
N GLY A 92 -6.42 6.20 6.49
CA GLY A 92 -5.15 6.65 5.93
C GLY A 92 -4.83 8.14 6.13
N ASN A 93 -5.48 8.82 7.08
CA ASN A 93 -5.27 10.25 7.37
C ASN A 93 -3.96 10.54 8.15
N GLY A 94 -2.94 9.75 7.99
CA GLY A 94 -1.62 9.95 8.59
C GLY A 94 -0.58 9.14 7.86
N TRP A 95 0.68 9.54 7.95
CA TRP A 95 1.79 8.78 7.40
C TRP A 95 1.88 7.40 8.02
N HIS A 96 1.89 6.37 7.21
CA HIS A 96 1.96 4.98 7.63
C HIS A 96 2.55 4.10 6.52
N THR A 97 2.97 2.91 6.90
CA THR A 97 3.18 1.77 6.02
C THR A 97 2.10 0.74 6.35
N ASP A 98 1.49 0.14 5.33
CA ASP A 98 0.39 -0.79 5.51
C ASP A 98 0.80 -2.06 6.28
N VAL A 99 -0.05 -2.45 7.24
CA VAL A 99 -0.03 -3.74 7.95
C VAL A 99 1.33 -4.14 8.52
N THR A 100 2.10 -3.17 9.00
CA THR A 100 3.40 -3.44 9.64
C THR A 100 3.31 -4.23 10.94
N CYS A 101 2.11 -4.44 11.48
CA CYS A 101 1.88 -5.30 12.62
C CYS A 101 1.99 -6.81 12.32
N ASP A 102 1.96 -7.22 11.05
CA ASP A 102 2.16 -8.61 10.66
C ASP A 102 3.63 -9.01 10.74
N GLU A 103 3.88 -10.31 10.95
CA GLU A 103 5.24 -10.87 10.95
C GLU A 103 5.95 -10.64 9.60
N TYR A 104 5.19 -10.77 8.50
CA TYR A 104 5.61 -10.51 7.14
C TYR A 104 4.69 -9.47 6.51
N PRO A 105 4.99 -8.17 6.65
CA PRO A 105 4.19 -7.12 6.05
C PRO A 105 4.07 -7.30 4.53
N PRO A 106 2.91 -6.97 3.92
CA PRO A 106 2.76 -7.05 2.47
C PRO A 106 3.76 -6.14 1.76
N MET A 107 4.33 -6.61 0.64
CA MET A 107 5.31 -5.89 -0.17
C MET A 107 4.78 -4.55 -0.70
N GLY A 108 3.48 -4.45 -0.94
CA GLY A 108 2.84 -3.24 -1.44
C GLY A 108 1.33 -3.37 -1.48
N SER A 109 0.66 -2.28 -1.80
CA SER A 109 -0.79 -2.18 -1.91
C SER A 109 -1.19 -1.77 -3.32
N MET A 110 -2.31 -2.30 -3.81
CA MET A 110 -2.87 -1.93 -5.10
C MET A 110 -4.27 -1.35 -4.90
N LEU A 111 -4.42 -0.05 -5.11
CA LEU A 111 -5.67 0.66 -4.96
C LEU A 111 -6.37 0.82 -6.33
N TYR A 112 -7.65 0.50 -6.39
CA TYR A 112 -8.49 0.80 -7.53
C TYR A 112 -9.56 1.81 -7.14
N MET A 113 -9.36 3.06 -7.53
CA MET A 113 -10.26 4.18 -7.23
C MET A 113 -11.56 4.06 -8.02
N LYS A 114 -12.67 3.90 -7.32
CA LYS A 114 -14.02 3.80 -7.91
C LYS A 114 -14.75 5.13 -7.94
N GLN A 115 -14.51 5.96 -6.96
CA GLN A 115 -15.15 7.25 -6.81
C GLN A 115 -14.20 8.23 -6.12
N VAL A 116 -14.11 9.41 -6.64
CA VAL A 116 -13.37 10.54 -6.07
C VAL A 116 -14.33 11.69 -5.83
N PRO A 117 -14.02 12.66 -4.94
CA PRO A 117 -14.86 13.84 -4.74
C PRO A 117 -14.94 14.70 -6.00
N ASP A 118 -16.13 15.20 -6.33
CA ASP A 118 -16.37 16.04 -7.53
C ASP A 118 -15.63 17.40 -7.45
N TYR A 119 -15.35 17.87 -6.23
CA TYR A 119 -14.68 19.14 -5.97
C TYR A 119 -13.14 19.02 -5.85
N GLY A 120 -12.59 17.84 -6.13
CA GLY A 120 -11.18 17.54 -5.90
C GLY A 120 -10.86 17.22 -4.43
N GLY A 121 -9.60 16.93 -4.14
CA GLY A 121 -9.14 16.53 -2.81
C GLY A 121 -9.22 15.03 -2.55
N GLY A 122 -8.71 14.60 -1.40
CA GLY A 122 -8.57 13.19 -1.06
C GLY A 122 -7.37 12.54 -1.75
N ASP A 123 -6.38 13.33 -2.13
CA ASP A 123 -5.15 12.83 -2.75
C ASP A 123 -4.39 11.92 -1.79
N THR A 124 -3.84 10.84 -2.34
CA THR A 124 -2.91 9.97 -1.61
C THR A 124 -1.50 10.51 -1.78
N MET A 125 -0.85 10.80 -0.67
CA MET A 125 0.54 11.25 -0.64
C MET A 125 1.48 10.10 -0.34
N TYR A 126 2.64 10.11 -0.97
CA TYR A 126 3.69 9.13 -0.77
C TYR A 126 5.01 9.81 -0.42
N ALA A 127 5.83 9.16 0.39
CA ALA A 127 7.18 9.61 0.72
C ALA A 127 8.20 8.57 0.26
N ASP A 128 9.27 9.05 -0.38
CA ASP A 128 10.42 8.24 -0.73
C ASP A 128 11.26 7.96 0.52
N MET A 129 11.15 6.74 1.04
CA MET A 129 11.85 6.34 2.25
C MET A 129 13.33 6.02 2.02
N TYR A 130 13.74 5.73 0.77
CA TYR A 130 15.17 5.62 0.44
C TYR A 130 15.85 7.00 0.55
N LEU A 131 15.26 8.01 -0.07
CA LEU A 131 15.75 9.38 0.02
C LEU A 131 15.69 9.90 1.47
N ALA A 132 14.63 9.60 2.20
CA ALA A 132 14.52 9.95 3.62
C ALA A 132 15.66 9.36 4.45
N TYR A 133 16.02 8.09 4.21
CA TYR A 133 17.17 7.46 4.87
C TYR A 133 18.51 8.07 4.43
N GLU A 134 18.70 8.31 3.13
CA GLU A 134 19.93 8.90 2.60
C GLU A 134 20.21 10.30 3.17
N MET A 135 19.17 11.08 3.42
CA MET A 135 19.24 12.42 4.02
C MET A 135 19.54 12.43 5.52
N LEU A 136 19.51 11.29 6.20
CA LEU A 136 19.93 11.21 7.60
C LEU A 136 21.42 11.42 7.74
N SER A 137 21.84 12.07 8.85
CA SER A 137 23.26 12.12 9.22
C SER A 137 23.78 10.71 9.54
N GLU A 138 25.07 10.47 9.37
CA GLU A 138 25.69 9.17 9.71
C GLU A 138 25.45 8.80 11.18
N THR A 139 25.53 9.76 12.09
CA THR A 139 25.19 9.53 13.52
C THR A 139 23.76 9.07 13.72
N MET A 140 22.81 9.61 12.93
CA MET A 140 21.41 9.19 13.02
C MET A 140 21.20 7.79 12.42
N LYS A 141 21.87 7.48 11.31
CA LYS A 141 21.85 6.14 10.71
C LYS A 141 22.44 5.10 11.67
N GLU A 142 23.55 5.40 12.32
CA GLU A 142 24.16 4.55 13.35
C GLU A 142 23.21 4.34 14.54
N LEU A 143 22.59 5.40 15.03
CA LEU A 143 21.63 5.32 16.15
C LEU A 143 20.43 4.44 15.79
N LEU A 144 19.82 4.64 14.63
CA LEU A 144 18.61 3.93 14.22
C LEU A 144 18.87 2.49 13.76
N GLY A 145 20.07 2.22 13.23
CA GLY A 145 20.41 0.91 12.65
C GLY A 145 20.43 -0.26 13.64
N GLY A 146 20.49 0.03 14.94
CA GLY A 146 20.42 -0.99 16.01
C GLY A 146 19.05 -1.07 16.71
N LEU A 147 18.10 -0.23 16.32
CA LEU A 147 16.81 -0.15 16.99
C LEU A 147 15.76 -1.08 16.37
N VAL A 148 14.89 -1.58 17.23
CA VAL A 148 13.72 -2.37 16.86
C VAL A 148 12.46 -1.62 17.32
N ALA A 149 11.45 -1.55 16.46
CA ALA A 149 10.16 -0.96 16.76
C ALA A 149 9.09 -2.06 16.93
N VAL A 150 8.24 -1.90 17.93
CA VAL A 150 7.07 -2.76 18.14
C VAL A 150 5.89 -2.19 17.36
N HIS A 151 5.38 -2.99 16.43
CA HIS A 151 4.20 -2.66 15.61
C HIS A 151 2.98 -3.40 16.16
N ASP A 152 2.07 -2.66 16.79
CA ASP A 152 0.88 -3.21 17.43
C ASP A 152 -0.39 -2.82 16.67
N GLY A 153 -1.03 -3.79 16.01
CA GLY A 153 -2.25 -3.58 15.24
C GLY A 153 -3.44 -3.10 16.07
N ALA A 154 -3.43 -3.29 17.39
CA ALA A 154 -4.50 -2.76 18.24
C ALA A 154 -4.52 -1.23 18.26
N LEU A 155 -3.37 -0.57 18.13
CA LEU A 155 -3.28 0.90 18.19
C LEU A 155 -4.13 1.58 17.11
N PRO A 156 -3.97 1.29 15.80
CA PRO A 156 -4.83 1.87 14.77
C PRO A 156 -6.24 1.26 14.79
N TYR A 157 -6.37 -0.06 14.87
CA TYR A 157 -7.66 -0.72 14.62
C TYR A 157 -8.65 -0.53 15.77
N VAL A 158 -8.23 -0.65 17.01
CA VAL A 158 -9.08 -0.37 18.17
C VAL A 158 -9.09 1.11 18.48
N GLY A 159 -7.94 1.75 18.49
CA GLY A 159 -7.76 3.14 18.87
C GLY A 159 -8.48 4.10 17.92
N ALA A 160 -8.03 4.18 16.66
CA ALA A 160 -8.57 5.10 15.67
C ALA A 160 -9.88 4.60 15.05
N TYR A 161 -9.92 3.34 14.61
CA TYR A 161 -11.05 2.78 13.86
C TYR A 161 -12.18 2.21 14.73
N LYS A 162 -12.00 2.17 16.05
CA LYS A 162 -12.99 1.62 17.00
C LYS A 162 -13.49 0.24 16.62
N SER A 163 -12.66 -0.57 15.97
CA SER A 163 -13.01 -1.92 15.55
C SER A 163 -12.95 -2.88 16.74
N THR A 164 -13.78 -3.92 16.70
CA THR A 164 -13.71 -5.02 17.67
C THR A 164 -12.59 -5.97 17.25
N PRO A 165 -11.64 -6.30 18.13
CA PRO A 165 -10.59 -7.26 17.80
C PRO A 165 -11.15 -8.64 17.41
N PRO A 166 -10.44 -9.39 16.55
CA PRO A 166 -10.69 -10.79 16.35
C PRO A 166 -10.38 -11.60 17.62
N GLU A 167 -10.82 -12.86 17.66
CA GLU A 167 -10.36 -13.78 18.69
C GLU A 167 -8.83 -13.92 18.62
N GLY A 168 -8.15 -13.76 19.75
CA GLY A 168 -6.70 -13.69 19.80
C GLY A 168 -6.08 -12.29 19.63
N GLY A 169 -6.88 -11.26 19.35
CA GLY A 169 -6.41 -9.89 19.16
C GLY A 169 -5.91 -9.60 17.73
N TYR A 170 -5.35 -8.43 17.54
CA TYR A 170 -4.64 -8.05 16.31
C TYR A 170 -3.18 -8.50 16.37
N PRO A 171 -2.53 -8.72 15.20
CA PRO A 171 -1.10 -9.02 15.16
C PRO A 171 -0.27 -7.95 15.86
N LYS A 172 0.84 -8.39 16.45
CA LYS A 172 1.83 -7.53 17.08
C LYS A 172 3.21 -8.13 16.86
N ASN A 173 4.06 -7.43 16.14
CA ASN A 173 5.38 -7.92 15.80
C ASN A 173 6.44 -6.82 15.95
N GLU A 174 7.68 -7.24 16.00
CA GLU A 174 8.86 -6.38 16.07
C GLU A 174 9.56 -6.34 14.72
N HIS A 175 9.95 -5.14 14.30
CA HIS A 175 10.72 -4.95 13.06
C HIS A 175 11.87 -3.98 13.29
N PRO A 176 13.02 -4.15 12.61
CA PRO A 176 14.08 -3.15 12.61
C PRO A 176 13.54 -1.79 12.19
N VAL A 177 14.03 -0.71 12.81
CA VAL A 177 13.67 0.66 12.40
C VAL A 177 14.17 0.95 10.98
N ILE A 178 15.37 0.45 10.65
CA ILE A 178 15.89 0.46 9.29
C ILE A 178 15.71 -0.93 8.68
N VAL A 179 14.83 -1.01 7.70
CA VAL A 179 14.51 -2.25 6.99
C VAL A 179 15.14 -2.20 5.59
N THR A 180 15.81 -3.26 5.20
CA THR A 180 16.25 -3.45 3.81
C THR A 180 15.05 -3.90 2.98
N HIS A 181 14.75 -3.16 1.97
CA HIS A 181 13.64 -3.43 1.04
C HIS A 181 14.03 -4.46 -0.01
#